data_0082119eb185635927fb1ff8b157f977
#
_entry.id   0082119eb185635927fb1ff8b157f977
#
_cell.length_a   1.000
_cell.length_b   1.000
_cell.length_c   1.000
_cell.angle_alpha   90.00
_cell.angle_beta   90.00
_cell.angle_gamma   90.00
#
_symmetry.space_group_name_H-M   'P 1'
#
loop_
_entity.id
_entity.type
_entity.pdbx_description
1 polymer ?
#
loop_
_entity_poly.entity_id
_entity_poly.type
_entity_poly.pdbx_seq_one_letter_code
_entity_poly.pdbx_strand_id
1 'polypeptide(L)'
;MARVYNFSAGPAVLPEEVLKEAADEMLDYQGSGQSVMEMSHRSKVYDNIIKEAEADLRELMNIPDNYKVLFLQGGASQFFAEVPMNLMKNKKAAYIITGQWAKKAYKEAQIYGEAVAVASSEDKTFSYIPDCSDLDIPEDADYVYICENNTIYGTKFKTLPNTKGHLLVSDVSSCFLSEPIDVTKYGVVYGGVQKNIGPAGVVIAIIREDLITDDVLPGTPTMLKWKTQADADSLYNTPPCYNIYICGKVFKWIKKMGGLSAMKEHNEKKAEILYDFLDESKMFKGTVVKEDRSLMNVPFVTGDKELDAKFVKEAEAAGFVNLKGHRTVGGMRASIYNAMPIEGVEKLVEFMKKFEKENA
;
A
#
# COMPACT_ATOMS: atom_id res chain seq x y z
N MET A 1 8.26 -15.34 -24.58
CA MET A 1 7.08 -14.47 -24.72
C MET A 1 7.39 -13.16 -24.03
N ALA A 2 7.01 -12.02 -24.61
CA ALA A 2 7.09 -10.74 -23.91
C ALA A 2 6.14 -10.75 -22.70
N ARG A 3 6.53 -10.11 -21.59
CA ARG A 3 5.64 -9.95 -20.42
C ARG A 3 4.47 -9.02 -20.80
N VAL A 4 3.29 -9.31 -20.26
CA VAL A 4 2.13 -8.42 -20.35
C VAL A 4 2.30 -7.21 -19.42
N TYR A 5 1.63 -6.10 -19.72
CA TYR A 5 1.51 -4.98 -18.80
C TYR A 5 0.40 -5.25 -17.79
N ASN A 6 0.79 -5.55 -16.55
CA ASN A 6 -0.13 -5.94 -15.48
C ASN A 6 -0.52 -4.72 -14.64
N PHE A 7 -1.77 -4.25 -14.78
CA PHE A 7 -2.35 -3.13 -14.03
C PHE A 7 -3.15 -3.58 -12.80
N SER A 8 -2.87 -4.76 -12.27
CA SER A 8 -3.54 -5.29 -11.08
C SER A 8 -3.35 -4.39 -9.86
N ALA A 9 -4.41 -4.23 -9.08
CA ALA A 9 -4.36 -3.44 -7.83
C ALA A 9 -3.70 -4.17 -6.66
N GLY A 10 -3.46 -5.47 -6.78
CA GLY A 10 -2.80 -6.31 -5.79
C GLY A 10 -3.35 -7.75 -5.73
N PRO A 11 -2.48 -8.76 -5.75
CA PRO A 11 -1.04 -8.66 -5.99
C PRO A 11 -0.68 -7.96 -7.28
N ALA A 12 0.35 -7.09 -7.24
CA ALA A 12 0.68 -6.20 -8.36
C ALA A 12 1.98 -6.61 -9.06
N VAL A 13 2.32 -5.86 -10.11
CA VAL A 13 3.57 -6.04 -10.84
C VAL A 13 4.78 -5.86 -9.91
N LEU A 14 5.80 -6.70 -10.07
CA LEU A 14 7.10 -6.58 -9.42
C LEU A 14 8.17 -6.17 -10.44
N PRO A 15 9.27 -5.52 -10.01
CA PRO A 15 10.37 -5.19 -10.89
C PRO A 15 10.95 -6.45 -11.55
N GLU A 16 11.10 -6.43 -12.86
CA GLU A 16 11.59 -7.60 -13.59
C GLU A 16 13.00 -8.00 -13.18
N GLU A 17 13.84 -7.02 -12.86
CA GLU A 17 15.19 -7.23 -12.32
C GLU A 17 15.15 -8.05 -11.03
N VAL A 18 14.26 -7.71 -10.10
CA VAL A 18 14.07 -8.45 -8.84
C VAL A 18 13.63 -9.90 -9.09
N LEU A 19 12.71 -10.09 -10.04
CA LEU A 19 12.25 -11.44 -10.37
C LEU A 19 13.33 -12.28 -11.03
N LYS A 20 14.21 -11.70 -11.88
CA LYS A 20 15.36 -12.39 -12.49
C LYS A 20 16.37 -12.79 -11.42
N GLU A 21 16.76 -11.86 -10.54
CA GLU A 21 17.68 -12.18 -9.43
C GLU A 21 17.12 -13.29 -8.54
N ALA A 22 15.83 -13.23 -8.20
CA ALA A 22 15.19 -14.26 -7.40
C ALA A 22 15.14 -15.62 -8.11
N ALA A 23 15.00 -15.65 -9.43
CA ALA A 23 15.06 -16.87 -10.23
C ALA A 23 16.48 -17.45 -10.27
N ASP A 24 17.50 -16.61 -10.40
CA ASP A 24 18.90 -17.04 -10.41
C ASP A 24 19.32 -17.62 -9.05
N GLU A 25 18.82 -17.07 -7.95
CA GLU A 25 19.08 -17.52 -6.58
C GLU A 25 18.11 -18.61 -6.07
N MET A 26 17.18 -19.09 -6.94
CA MET A 26 16.08 -19.98 -6.52
C MET A 26 16.59 -21.30 -5.90
N LEU A 27 17.67 -21.89 -6.42
CA LEU A 27 18.23 -23.15 -5.92
C LEU A 27 19.40 -22.94 -4.96
N ASP A 28 20.11 -21.83 -5.10
CA ASP A 28 21.32 -21.55 -4.33
C ASP A 28 21.46 -20.05 -4.04
N TYR A 29 20.98 -19.64 -2.89
CA TYR A 29 21.15 -18.26 -2.42
C TYR A 29 22.61 -18.00 -2.07
N GLN A 30 23.30 -17.23 -2.92
CA GLN A 30 24.67 -16.73 -2.71
C GLN A 30 25.68 -17.80 -2.27
N GLY A 31 25.62 -19.00 -2.83
CA GLY A 31 26.53 -20.11 -2.52
C GLY A 31 26.24 -20.83 -1.20
N SER A 32 25.06 -20.62 -0.62
CA SER A 32 24.62 -21.31 0.60
C SER A 32 24.25 -22.78 0.37
N GLY A 33 24.06 -23.17 -0.90
CA GLY A 33 23.57 -24.50 -1.29
C GLY A 33 22.09 -24.72 -0.98
N GLN A 34 21.32 -23.66 -0.67
CA GLN A 34 19.92 -23.72 -0.27
C GLN A 34 19.09 -22.62 -0.93
N SER A 35 17.82 -22.94 -1.23
CA SER A 35 16.82 -21.93 -1.52
C SER A 35 16.43 -21.17 -0.26
N VAL A 36 16.11 -19.87 -0.39
CA VAL A 36 15.53 -19.12 0.72
C VAL A 36 14.19 -19.71 1.19
N MET A 37 13.46 -20.44 0.31
CA MET A 37 12.21 -21.10 0.66
C MET A 37 12.35 -22.24 1.66
N GLU A 38 13.50 -22.93 1.68
CA GLU A 38 13.76 -24.10 2.54
C GLU A 38 14.73 -23.80 3.69
N MET A 39 15.21 -22.56 3.73
CA MET A 39 16.19 -22.10 4.70
C MET A 39 15.56 -21.96 6.09
N SER A 40 16.24 -22.46 7.12
CA SER A 40 15.80 -22.19 8.50
C SER A 40 15.84 -20.70 8.80
N HIS A 41 14.73 -20.15 9.29
CA HIS A 41 14.64 -18.75 9.73
C HIS A 41 15.55 -18.44 10.95
N ARG A 42 16.12 -19.47 11.60
CA ARG A 42 17.10 -19.34 12.69
C ARG A 42 18.54 -19.49 12.22
N SER A 43 18.76 -19.70 10.90
CA SER A 43 20.10 -19.75 10.33
C SER A 43 20.72 -18.35 10.26
N LYS A 44 22.06 -18.29 10.35
CA LYS A 44 22.80 -17.03 10.20
C LYS A 44 22.56 -16.39 8.82
N VAL A 45 22.37 -17.21 7.78
CA VAL A 45 22.10 -16.70 6.42
C VAL A 45 20.78 -15.97 6.37
N TYR A 46 19.72 -16.56 6.94
CA TYR A 46 18.40 -15.89 6.98
C TYR A 46 18.38 -14.67 7.91
N ASP A 47 19.06 -14.73 9.06
CA ASP A 47 19.24 -13.58 9.95
C ASP A 47 19.82 -12.36 9.21
N ASN A 48 20.81 -12.60 8.33
CA ASN A 48 21.34 -11.55 7.47
C ASN A 48 20.29 -11.02 6.49
N ILE A 49 19.49 -11.88 5.86
CA ILE A 49 18.46 -11.49 4.89
C ILE A 49 17.45 -10.52 5.52
N ILE A 50 16.90 -10.87 6.69
CA ILE A 50 15.89 -10.03 7.34
C ILE A 50 16.49 -8.75 7.91
N LYS A 51 17.70 -8.78 8.46
CA LYS A 51 18.39 -7.59 8.97
C LYS A 51 18.78 -6.62 7.85
N GLU A 52 19.26 -7.13 6.70
CA GLU A 52 19.52 -6.29 5.54
C GLU A 52 18.21 -5.65 5.01
N ALA A 53 17.12 -6.41 4.94
CA ALA A 53 15.83 -5.87 4.52
C ALA A 53 15.35 -4.75 5.47
N GLU A 54 15.50 -4.93 6.78
CA GLU A 54 15.19 -3.88 7.76
C GLU A 54 16.09 -2.67 7.60
N ALA A 55 17.41 -2.87 7.46
CA ALA A 55 18.37 -1.79 7.30
C ALA A 55 18.10 -0.96 6.03
N ASP A 56 17.83 -1.62 4.90
CA ASP A 56 17.48 -0.94 3.65
C ASP A 56 16.19 -0.14 3.76
N LEU A 57 15.18 -0.68 4.45
CA LEU A 57 13.92 0.03 4.69
C LEU A 57 14.12 1.25 5.59
N ARG A 58 14.90 1.11 6.67
CA ARG A 58 15.26 2.22 7.58
C ARG A 58 15.96 3.34 6.83
N GLU A 59 16.93 3.01 5.99
CA GLU A 59 17.66 3.97 5.16
C GLU A 59 16.73 4.69 4.17
N LEU A 60 15.89 3.95 3.44
CA LEU A 60 14.95 4.52 2.46
C LEU A 60 13.97 5.53 3.06
N MET A 61 13.46 5.25 4.26
CA MET A 61 12.44 6.05 4.92
C MET A 61 12.98 6.97 6.02
N ASN A 62 14.30 6.98 6.27
CA ASN A 62 14.93 7.68 7.40
C ASN A 62 14.24 7.34 8.74
N ILE A 63 13.99 6.05 9.00
CA ILE A 63 13.29 5.61 10.21
C ILE A 63 14.17 5.81 11.44
N PRO A 64 13.74 6.64 12.44
CA PRO A 64 14.50 6.85 13.66
C PRO A 64 14.64 5.58 14.52
N ASP A 65 15.66 5.55 15.39
CA ASP A 65 15.94 4.38 16.25
C ASP A 65 14.82 4.08 17.26
N ASN A 66 14.01 5.09 17.61
CA ASN A 66 12.86 4.94 18.50
C ASN A 66 11.60 4.39 17.79
N TYR A 67 11.76 3.81 16.61
CA TYR A 67 10.72 3.04 15.91
C TYR A 67 11.19 1.61 15.69
N LYS A 68 10.31 0.65 15.91
CA LYS A 68 10.49 -0.75 15.52
C LYS A 68 9.93 -1.00 14.12
N VAL A 69 10.67 -1.79 13.35
CA VAL A 69 10.19 -2.32 12.07
C VAL A 69 9.84 -3.78 12.27
N LEU A 70 8.60 -4.15 11.99
CA LEU A 70 8.11 -5.51 12.15
C LEU A 70 7.69 -6.08 10.79
N PHE A 71 8.12 -7.31 10.52
CA PHE A 71 7.68 -8.11 9.37
C PHE A 71 6.66 -9.13 9.85
N LEU A 72 5.38 -8.86 9.59
CA LEU A 72 4.26 -9.61 10.17
C LEU A 72 3.52 -10.40 9.10
N GLN A 73 2.72 -11.38 9.53
CA GLN A 73 1.84 -12.17 8.69
C GLN A 73 0.41 -11.57 8.66
N GLY A 74 -0.53 -12.20 7.98
CA GLY A 74 -1.96 -11.92 8.06
C GLY A 74 -2.52 -10.86 7.12
N GLY A 75 -1.68 -10.08 6.46
CA GLY A 75 -2.09 -8.98 5.58
C GLY A 75 -2.68 -7.78 6.32
N ALA A 76 -2.86 -6.65 5.61
CA ALA A 76 -3.39 -5.42 6.22
C ALA A 76 -4.79 -5.57 6.84
N SER A 77 -5.58 -6.54 6.37
CA SER A 77 -6.91 -6.79 6.96
C SER A 77 -6.85 -7.35 8.38
N GLN A 78 -5.84 -8.16 8.72
CA GLN A 78 -5.60 -8.58 10.10
C GLN A 78 -5.15 -7.39 10.96
N PHE A 79 -4.39 -6.47 10.36
CA PHE A 79 -3.92 -5.28 11.06
C PHE A 79 -5.05 -4.32 11.46
N PHE A 80 -6.21 -4.37 10.78
CA PHE A 80 -7.41 -3.65 11.23
C PHE A 80 -7.87 -4.07 12.63
N ALA A 81 -7.64 -5.34 13.01
CA ALA A 81 -7.88 -5.86 14.38
C ALA A 81 -6.68 -5.60 15.30
N GLU A 82 -5.45 -5.76 14.82
CA GLU A 82 -4.26 -5.56 15.64
C GLU A 82 -4.12 -4.14 16.17
N VAL A 83 -4.44 -3.12 15.37
CA VAL A 83 -4.39 -1.72 15.78
C VAL A 83 -5.23 -1.46 17.04
N PRO A 84 -6.56 -1.72 17.05
CA PRO A 84 -7.34 -1.52 18.26
C PRO A 84 -6.91 -2.45 19.42
N MET A 85 -6.52 -3.70 19.16
CA MET A 85 -6.06 -4.61 20.21
C MET A 85 -4.85 -4.08 20.95
N ASN A 86 -3.93 -3.41 20.28
CA ASN A 86 -2.68 -2.90 20.86
C ASN A 86 -2.77 -1.45 21.35
N LEU A 87 -3.68 -0.62 20.80
CA LEU A 87 -3.70 0.81 21.07
C LEU A 87 -4.95 1.33 21.78
N MET A 88 -6.10 0.64 21.69
CA MET A 88 -7.40 1.20 22.08
C MET A 88 -7.65 1.07 23.60
N LYS A 89 -6.79 1.69 24.41
CA LYS A 89 -6.76 1.58 25.88
C LYS A 89 -7.98 2.25 26.53
N ASN A 90 -8.39 3.42 26.04
CA ASN A 90 -9.60 4.14 26.46
C ASN A 90 -10.86 3.59 25.78
N LYS A 91 -10.70 2.57 24.93
CA LYS A 91 -11.76 1.98 24.11
C LYS A 91 -12.44 2.98 23.17
N LYS A 92 -11.72 4.00 22.72
CA LYS A 92 -12.22 5.00 21.77
C LYS A 92 -11.15 5.37 20.73
N ALA A 93 -11.54 5.46 19.46
CA ALA A 93 -10.63 5.89 18.40
C ALA A 93 -11.38 6.65 17.30
N ALA A 94 -10.69 7.58 16.63
CA ALA A 94 -11.22 8.40 15.56
C ALA A 94 -10.80 7.85 14.18
N TYR A 95 -11.71 7.85 13.23
CA TYR A 95 -11.48 7.35 11.88
C TYR A 95 -11.86 8.37 10.83
N ILE A 96 -11.00 8.58 9.82
CA ILE A 96 -11.30 9.36 8.63
C ILE A 96 -11.60 8.37 7.49
N ILE A 97 -12.86 8.36 7.05
CA ILE A 97 -13.36 7.32 6.12
C ILE A 97 -13.32 7.86 4.69
N THR A 98 -12.22 7.61 4.00
CA THR A 98 -11.99 8.05 2.61
C THR A 98 -12.08 6.92 1.59
N GLY A 99 -12.50 5.74 2.02
CA GLY A 99 -12.64 4.59 1.14
C GLY A 99 -13.05 3.32 1.87
N GLN A 100 -13.19 2.25 1.11
CA GLN A 100 -13.66 0.96 1.61
C GLN A 100 -12.71 0.34 2.66
N TRP A 101 -11.40 0.56 2.54
CA TRP A 101 -10.43 -0.02 3.47
C TRP A 101 -10.49 0.69 4.82
N ALA A 102 -10.52 2.03 4.84
CA ALA A 102 -10.76 2.79 6.07
C ALA A 102 -12.12 2.43 6.70
N LYS A 103 -13.17 2.24 5.88
CA LYS A 103 -14.49 1.80 6.37
C LYS A 103 -14.47 0.40 6.98
N LYS A 104 -13.67 -0.53 6.45
CA LYS A 104 -13.48 -1.85 7.05
C LYS A 104 -12.71 -1.78 8.36
N ALA A 105 -11.62 -1.01 8.41
CA ALA A 105 -10.87 -0.79 9.64
C ALA A 105 -11.74 -0.15 10.74
N TYR A 106 -12.56 0.84 10.38
CA TYR A 106 -13.55 1.46 11.28
C TYR A 106 -14.54 0.44 11.85
N LYS A 107 -15.10 -0.43 10.98
CA LYS A 107 -16.03 -1.48 11.42
C LYS A 107 -15.36 -2.53 12.30
N GLU A 108 -14.13 -2.89 12.01
CA GLU A 108 -13.37 -3.82 12.83
C GLU A 108 -13.09 -3.25 14.21
N ALA A 109 -12.71 -1.98 14.31
CA ALA A 109 -12.46 -1.31 15.59
C ALA A 109 -13.70 -1.27 16.50
N GLN A 110 -14.91 -1.21 15.93
CA GLN A 110 -16.16 -1.26 16.69
C GLN A 110 -16.37 -2.57 17.47
N ILE A 111 -15.64 -3.62 17.14
CA ILE A 111 -15.65 -4.88 17.91
C ILE A 111 -14.94 -4.70 19.26
N TYR A 112 -13.97 -3.80 19.32
CA TYR A 112 -13.08 -3.60 20.47
C TYR A 112 -13.45 -2.42 21.35
N GLY A 113 -14.16 -1.43 20.80
CA GLY A 113 -14.55 -0.22 21.52
C GLY A 113 -15.39 0.71 20.63
N GLU A 114 -15.44 1.98 21.04
CA GLU A 114 -16.12 3.02 20.27
C GLU A 114 -15.21 3.55 19.15
N ALA A 115 -15.58 3.29 17.91
CA ALA A 115 -14.97 3.97 16.77
C ALA A 115 -15.85 5.13 16.32
N VAL A 116 -15.28 6.33 16.18
CA VAL A 116 -15.97 7.56 15.77
C VAL A 116 -15.51 7.96 14.38
N ALA A 117 -16.44 8.08 13.44
CA ALA A 117 -16.14 8.64 12.12
C ALA A 117 -16.11 10.16 12.21
N VAL A 118 -14.92 10.77 12.20
CA VAL A 118 -14.74 12.23 12.35
C VAL A 118 -14.77 12.98 11.02
N ALA A 119 -14.56 12.29 9.91
CA ALA A 119 -14.77 12.79 8.54
C ALA A 119 -15.01 11.63 7.58
N SER A 120 -15.72 11.91 6.48
CA SER A 120 -15.97 10.93 5.43
C SER A 120 -16.21 11.63 4.08
N SER A 121 -15.79 10.99 2.99
CA SER A 121 -16.13 11.39 1.62
C SER A 121 -17.07 10.41 0.92
N GLU A 122 -17.81 9.61 1.69
CA GLU A 122 -18.75 8.62 1.16
C GLU A 122 -19.92 9.26 0.38
N ASP A 123 -20.28 10.50 0.69
CA ASP A 123 -21.32 11.31 0.02
C ASP A 123 -21.10 11.45 -1.49
N LYS A 124 -19.81 11.48 -1.94
CA LYS A 124 -19.44 11.52 -3.36
C LYS A 124 -18.64 10.27 -3.78
N THR A 125 -19.00 9.13 -3.25
CA THR A 125 -18.38 7.83 -3.59
C THR A 125 -16.86 7.88 -3.44
N PHE A 126 -16.37 8.58 -2.40
CA PHE A 126 -14.93 8.70 -2.08
C PHE A 126 -14.07 9.28 -3.21
N SER A 127 -14.62 10.18 -4.02
CA SER A 127 -13.92 10.83 -5.12
C SER A 127 -13.03 12.01 -4.71
N TYR A 128 -12.99 12.33 -3.41
CA TYR A 128 -12.20 13.41 -2.84
C TYR A 128 -11.72 13.07 -1.42
N ILE A 129 -10.76 13.83 -0.90
CA ILE A 129 -10.33 13.81 0.51
C ILE A 129 -11.03 14.96 1.22
N PRO A 130 -11.75 14.72 2.34
CA PRO A 130 -12.40 15.81 3.08
C PRO A 130 -11.36 16.75 3.68
N ASP A 131 -11.77 18.00 3.95
CA ASP A 131 -10.93 18.90 4.73
C ASP A 131 -10.72 18.33 6.14
N CYS A 132 -9.45 18.08 6.48
CA CYS A 132 -9.02 17.49 7.75
C CYS A 132 -8.20 18.48 8.57
N SER A 133 -8.33 19.78 8.34
CA SER A 133 -7.59 20.85 9.05
C SER A 133 -8.14 21.11 10.46
N ASP A 134 -9.47 20.90 10.67
CA ASP A 134 -10.13 21.08 11.96
C ASP A 134 -11.22 20.03 12.18
N LEU A 135 -10.82 18.87 12.66
CA LEU A 135 -11.69 17.72 12.94
C LEU A 135 -12.22 17.75 14.38
N ASP A 136 -13.45 17.31 14.57
CA ASP A 136 -14.04 17.11 15.90
C ASP A 136 -13.60 15.73 16.46
N ILE A 137 -12.33 15.65 16.91
CA ILE A 137 -11.73 14.43 17.46
C ILE A 137 -12.05 14.39 18.97
N PRO A 138 -12.67 13.28 19.48
CA PRO A 138 -12.88 13.12 20.92
C PRO A 138 -11.56 13.22 21.69
N GLU A 139 -11.53 13.99 22.80
CA GLU A 139 -10.33 14.21 23.61
C GLU A 139 -9.74 12.90 24.18
N ASP A 140 -10.60 11.90 24.42
CA ASP A 140 -10.25 10.58 24.94
C ASP A 140 -9.96 9.55 23.84
N ALA A 141 -9.85 9.96 22.57
CA ALA A 141 -9.50 9.06 21.49
C ALA A 141 -8.04 8.61 21.62
N ASP A 142 -7.81 7.31 21.55
CA ASP A 142 -6.48 6.71 21.64
C ASP A 142 -5.63 6.97 20.37
N TYR A 143 -6.28 7.09 19.21
CA TYR A 143 -5.62 7.37 17.93
C TYR A 143 -6.60 7.92 16.88
N VAL A 144 -6.02 8.51 15.83
CA VAL A 144 -6.70 8.84 14.57
C VAL A 144 -6.20 7.90 13.47
N TYR A 145 -7.12 7.31 12.73
CA TYR A 145 -6.81 6.34 11.67
C TYR A 145 -7.10 6.89 10.28
N ILE A 146 -6.17 6.68 9.35
CA ILE A 146 -6.35 6.95 7.92
C ILE A 146 -5.91 5.76 7.05
N CYS A 147 -6.51 5.63 5.88
CA CYS A 147 -5.96 4.90 4.74
C CYS A 147 -5.41 5.95 3.78
N GLU A 148 -4.08 6.10 3.70
CA GLU A 148 -3.45 7.25 3.08
C GLU A 148 -3.65 7.30 1.57
N ASN A 149 -3.69 6.14 0.91
CA ASN A 149 -4.02 6.01 -0.51
C ASN A 149 -5.14 5.00 -0.73
N ASN A 150 -6.23 5.45 -1.33
CA ASN A 150 -7.44 4.67 -1.52
C ASN A 150 -7.41 3.89 -2.84
N THR A 151 -6.95 2.66 -2.79
CA THR A 151 -6.70 1.77 -3.94
C THR A 151 -7.91 1.63 -4.89
N ILE A 152 -9.13 1.64 -4.35
CA ILE A 152 -10.36 1.42 -5.11
C ILE A 152 -10.80 2.72 -5.80
N TYR A 153 -10.71 3.83 -5.10
CA TYR A 153 -11.30 5.11 -5.50
C TYR A 153 -10.28 6.08 -6.11
N GLY A 154 -8.97 5.81 -5.94
CA GLY A 154 -7.91 6.60 -6.56
C GLY A 154 -7.61 7.92 -5.88
N THR A 155 -8.08 8.13 -4.65
CA THR A 155 -7.76 9.31 -3.85
C THR A 155 -6.56 9.08 -2.94
N LYS A 156 -5.79 10.15 -2.66
CA LYS A 156 -4.64 10.12 -1.75
C LYS A 156 -4.60 11.39 -0.91
N PHE A 157 -4.31 11.26 0.38
CA PHE A 157 -3.95 12.38 1.24
C PHE A 157 -2.68 13.06 0.73
N LYS A 158 -2.76 14.32 0.34
CA LYS A 158 -1.58 15.16 0.00
C LYS A 158 -1.01 15.86 1.23
N THR A 159 -1.85 16.08 2.22
CA THR A 159 -1.51 16.65 3.52
C THR A 159 -2.09 15.75 4.60
N LEU A 160 -1.32 15.47 5.63
CA LEU A 160 -1.79 14.70 6.78
C LEU A 160 -2.87 15.47 7.53
N PRO A 161 -3.87 14.78 8.15
CA PRO A 161 -4.89 15.43 8.95
C PRO A 161 -4.28 16.10 10.18
N ASN A 162 -4.91 17.19 10.62
CA ASN A 162 -4.63 17.77 11.93
C ASN A 162 -5.23 16.87 13.02
N THR A 163 -4.41 16.05 13.64
CA THR A 163 -4.84 15.10 14.68
C THR A 163 -5.02 15.75 16.05
N LYS A 164 -4.83 17.06 16.19
CA LYS A 164 -4.88 17.81 17.46
C LYS A 164 -4.00 17.17 18.56
N GLY A 165 -2.88 16.58 18.16
CA GLY A 165 -1.93 15.92 19.06
C GLY A 165 -2.21 14.43 19.34
N HIS A 166 -3.32 13.87 18.85
CA HIS A 166 -3.57 12.44 18.92
C HIS A 166 -2.62 11.65 18.01
N LEU A 167 -2.39 10.41 18.39
CA LEU A 167 -1.58 9.45 17.64
C LEU A 167 -2.16 9.23 16.25
N LEU A 168 -1.34 9.34 15.19
CA LEU A 168 -1.76 9.00 13.83
C LEU A 168 -1.38 7.56 13.49
N VAL A 169 -2.35 6.79 13.02
CA VAL A 169 -2.18 5.44 12.47
C VAL A 169 -2.53 5.48 10.99
N SER A 170 -1.61 5.04 10.13
CA SER A 170 -1.80 5.09 8.68
C SER A 170 -1.60 3.73 8.01
N ASP A 171 -2.61 3.29 7.23
CA ASP A 171 -2.47 2.22 6.23
C ASP A 171 -1.92 2.84 4.93
N VAL A 172 -0.67 2.52 4.63
CA VAL A 172 0.02 2.95 3.41
C VAL A 172 0.14 1.84 2.36
N SER A 173 -0.60 0.75 2.47
CA SER A 173 -0.44 -0.45 1.62
C SER A 173 -0.29 -0.14 0.13
N SER A 174 -1.07 0.80 -0.42
CA SER A 174 -1.05 1.10 -1.85
C SER A 174 -0.17 2.29 -2.25
N CYS A 175 0.52 2.91 -1.30
CA CYS A 175 1.51 3.96 -1.57
C CYS A 175 2.84 3.74 -0.82
N PHE A 176 3.04 2.56 -0.23
CA PHE A 176 4.24 2.26 0.54
C PHE A 176 5.48 2.39 -0.35
N LEU A 177 6.47 3.19 0.08
CA LEU A 177 7.69 3.52 -0.67
C LEU A 177 7.45 4.12 -2.07
N SER A 178 6.33 4.81 -2.29
CA SER A 178 6.09 5.53 -3.54
C SER A 178 6.69 6.94 -3.56
N GLU A 179 6.94 7.49 -2.39
CA GLU A 179 7.49 8.83 -2.16
C GLU A 179 8.07 8.95 -0.74
N PRO A 180 8.90 9.97 -0.44
CA PRO A 180 9.33 10.25 0.92
C PRO A 180 8.16 10.61 1.83
N ILE A 181 8.18 10.09 3.06
CA ILE A 181 7.29 10.52 4.16
C ILE A 181 8.12 10.77 5.41
N ASP A 182 7.65 11.66 6.27
CA ASP A 182 8.24 11.89 7.59
C ASP A 182 7.60 10.94 8.60
N VAL A 183 8.28 9.82 8.90
CA VAL A 183 7.81 8.79 9.81
C VAL A 183 7.51 9.34 11.21
N THR A 184 8.16 10.44 11.63
CA THR A 184 7.97 11.04 12.97
C THR A 184 6.58 11.64 13.17
N LYS A 185 5.82 11.86 12.09
CA LYS A 185 4.43 12.34 12.14
C LYS A 185 3.43 11.26 12.52
N TYR A 186 3.86 10.00 12.57
CA TYR A 186 2.99 8.85 12.82
C TYR A 186 3.39 8.13 14.09
N GLY A 187 2.42 7.55 14.76
CA GLY A 187 2.69 6.53 15.77
C GLY A 187 2.86 5.16 15.13
N VAL A 188 2.07 4.88 14.10
CA VAL A 188 2.11 3.62 13.35
C VAL A 188 1.92 3.89 11.86
N VAL A 189 2.86 3.39 11.05
CA VAL A 189 2.74 3.28 9.60
C VAL A 189 2.79 1.79 9.26
N TYR A 190 1.81 1.28 8.53
CA TYR A 190 1.83 -0.12 8.13
C TYR A 190 1.27 -0.33 6.72
N GLY A 191 1.60 -1.46 6.12
CA GLY A 191 1.06 -1.82 4.83
C GLY A 191 1.28 -3.26 4.42
N GLY A 192 0.30 -3.82 3.73
CA GLY A 192 0.46 -5.09 3.03
C GLY A 192 1.34 -4.91 1.80
N VAL A 193 2.42 -5.70 1.72
CA VAL A 193 3.49 -5.49 0.73
C VAL A 193 3.07 -5.81 -0.71
N GLN A 194 2.01 -6.60 -0.92
CA GLN A 194 1.59 -7.16 -2.22
C GLN A 194 1.18 -6.14 -3.28
N LYS A 195 1.07 -4.87 -2.91
CA LYS A 195 0.70 -3.80 -3.85
C LYS A 195 1.92 -3.17 -4.48
N ASN A 196 2.85 -2.69 -3.68
CA ASN A 196 3.93 -1.84 -4.18
C ASN A 196 5.36 -2.33 -3.88
N ILE A 197 5.56 -3.21 -2.89
CA ILE A 197 6.90 -3.49 -2.37
C ILE A 197 7.26 -4.97 -2.17
N GLY A 198 6.38 -5.89 -2.56
CA GLY A 198 6.68 -7.33 -2.44
C GLY A 198 5.53 -8.24 -2.85
N PRO A 199 5.65 -9.55 -2.64
CA PRO A 199 4.58 -10.54 -2.87
C PRO A 199 3.62 -10.60 -1.68
N ALA A 200 2.40 -11.15 -1.90
CA ALA A 200 1.41 -11.33 -0.85
C ALA A 200 1.92 -12.20 0.31
N GLY A 201 1.56 -11.87 1.55
CA GLY A 201 1.84 -12.68 2.74
C GLY A 201 2.62 -11.95 3.85
N VAL A 202 3.09 -10.73 3.60
CA VAL A 202 3.77 -9.89 4.59
C VAL A 202 3.00 -8.60 4.81
N VAL A 203 2.93 -8.17 6.06
CA VAL A 203 2.67 -6.77 6.46
C VAL A 203 3.96 -6.23 7.06
N ILE A 204 4.37 -5.06 6.63
CA ILE A 204 5.42 -4.30 7.31
C ILE A 204 4.75 -3.24 8.16
N ALA A 205 5.14 -3.19 9.43
CA ALA A 205 4.68 -2.20 10.39
C ALA A 205 5.86 -1.45 10.99
N ILE A 206 5.81 -0.12 10.94
CA ILE A 206 6.77 0.80 11.53
C ILE A 206 6.05 1.43 12.72
N ILE A 207 6.45 1.08 13.93
CA ILE A 207 5.72 1.40 15.15
C ILE A 207 6.64 2.15 16.10
N ARG A 208 6.21 3.29 16.63
CA ARG A 208 6.95 4.03 17.63
C ARG A 208 7.11 3.18 18.89
N GLU A 209 8.31 3.10 19.43
CA GLU A 209 8.69 2.11 20.44
C GLU A 209 7.89 2.23 21.74
N ASP A 210 7.50 3.44 22.16
CA ASP A 210 6.67 3.70 23.33
C ASP A 210 5.26 3.09 23.26
N LEU A 211 4.82 2.72 22.05
CA LEU A 211 3.52 2.08 21.80
C LEU A 211 3.56 0.57 21.91
N ILE A 212 4.76 -0.02 21.97
CA ILE A 212 4.99 -1.47 22.04
C ILE A 212 5.10 -1.88 23.50
N THR A 213 3.96 -2.20 24.10
CA THR A 213 3.86 -2.48 25.54
C THR A 213 3.05 -3.76 25.81
N ASP A 214 3.08 -4.23 27.07
CA ASP A 214 2.21 -5.33 27.53
C ASP A 214 0.78 -4.85 27.85
N ASP A 215 0.58 -3.54 27.92
CA ASP A 215 -0.73 -2.91 28.16
C ASP A 215 -1.54 -2.89 26.86
N VAL A 216 -2.22 -3.99 26.58
CA VAL A 216 -3.06 -4.24 25.41
C VAL A 216 -4.46 -4.66 25.86
N LEU A 217 -5.43 -4.65 24.96
CA LEU A 217 -6.79 -5.07 25.30
C LEU A 217 -6.81 -6.50 25.86
N PRO A 218 -7.59 -6.78 26.93
CA PRO A 218 -7.76 -8.12 27.46
C PRO A 218 -8.22 -9.12 26.40
N GLY A 219 -7.58 -10.30 26.36
CA GLY A 219 -7.88 -11.32 25.36
C GLY A 219 -7.11 -11.18 24.05
N THR A 220 -6.23 -10.18 23.91
CA THR A 220 -5.36 -10.07 22.73
C THR A 220 -4.49 -11.32 22.59
N PRO A 221 -4.61 -12.07 21.48
CA PRO A 221 -3.80 -13.26 21.25
C PRO A 221 -2.30 -12.95 21.25
N THR A 222 -1.47 -13.86 21.76
CA THR A 222 -0.02 -13.68 21.84
C THR A 222 0.60 -13.28 20.51
N MET A 223 0.18 -13.92 19.40
CA MET A 223 0.67 -13.65 18.06
C MET A 223 0.36 -12.23 17.54
N LEU A 224 -0.69 -11.59 18.07
CA LEU A 224 -1.16 -10.26 17.63
C LEU A 224 -0.69 -9.13 18.56
N LYS A 225 0.07 -9.46 19.61
CA LYS A 225 0.75 -8.47 20.46
C LYS A 225 2.02 -7.99 19.76
N TRP A 226 2.12 -6.71 19.49
CA TRP A 226 3.30 -6.12 18.87
C TRP A 226 4.56 -6.34 19.69
N LYS A 227 4.44 -6.32 21.03
CA LYS A 227 5.56 -6.60 21.92
C LYS A 227 6.12 -8.02 21.74
N THR A 228 5.27 -9.02 21.59
CA THR A 228 5.72 -10.40 21.30
C THR A 228 6.55 -10.48 20.02
N GLN A 229 6.14 -9.78 19.00
CA GLN A 229 6.84 -9.74 17.72
C GLN A 229 8.13 -8.92 17.80
N ALA A 230 8.09 -7.77 18.48
CA ALA A 230 9.24 -6.87 18.63
C ALA A 230 10.34 -7.50 19.50
N ASP A 231 10.00 -8.15 20.63
CA ASP A 231 10.96 -8.83 21.49
C ASP A 231 11.67 -10.01 20.81
N ALA A 232 11.11 -10.50 19.70
CA ALA A 232 11.65 -11.60 18.90
C ALA A 232 12.16 -11.15 17.51
N ASP A 233 12.32 -9.84 17.26
CA ASP A 233 12.74 -9.28 15.96
C ASP A 233 11.97 -9.87 14.78
N SER A 234 10.63 -9.98 14.91
CA SER A 234 9.70 -10.60 13.95
C SER A 234 9.87 -12.12 13.76
N LEU A 235 10.67 -12.77 14.59
CA LEU A 235 10.99 -14.20 14.51
C LEU A 235 10.40 -15.01 15.67
N TYR A 236 9.29 -14.54 16.25
CA TYR A 236 8.57 -15.30 17.30
C TYR A 236 8.17 -16.69 16.81
N ASN A 237 7.66 -16.78 15.60
CA ASN A 237 7.44 -18.01 14.84
C ASN A 237 8.12 -17.93 13.48
N THR A 238 8.05 -18.98 12.67
CA THR A 238 8.59 -18.96 11.29
C THR A 238 7.89 -17.91 10.46
N PRO A 239 8.59 -16.88 9.99
CA PRO A 239 8.01 -15.83 9.16
C PRO A 239 7.87 -16.28 7.69
N PRO A 240 7.21 -15.52 6.83
CA PRO A 240 7.17 -15.77 5.39
C PRO A 240 8.53 -15.42 4.74
N CYS A 241 9.54 -16.28 4.99
CA CYS A 241 10.95 -16.04 4.70
C CYS A 241 11.22 -15.55 3.27
N TYR A 242 10.68 -16.26 2.28
CA TYR A 242 10.89 -15.93 0.87
C TYR A 242 10.28 -14.58 0.49
N ASN A 243 9.13 -14.26 1.07
CA ASN A 243 8.45 -12.99 0.78
C ASN A 243 9.20 -11.80 1.36
N ILE A 244 9.79 -11.94 2.56
CA ILE A 244 10.65 -10.93 3.18
C ILE A 244 11.92 -10.73 2.36
N TYR A 245 12.53 -11.82 1.86
CA TYR A 245 13.66 -11.76 0.96
C TYR A 245 13.34 -10.98 -0.33
N ILE A 246 12.18 -11.22 -0.95
CA ILE A 246 11.74 -10.45 -2.13
C ILE A 246 11.53 -8.98 -1.77
N CYS A 247 10.93 -8.65 -0.61
CA CYS A 247 10.83 -7.27 -0.15
C CYS A 247 12.21 -6.60 -0.06
N GLY A 248 13.19 -7.26 0.55
CA GLY A 248 14.57 -6.76 0.62
C GLY A 248 15.17 -6.47 -0.75
N LYS A 249 14.93 -7.34 -1.74
CA LYS A 249 15.36 -7.08 -3.13
C LYS A 249 14.65 -5.88 -3.76
N VAL A 250 13.36 -5.70 -3.49
CA VAL A 250 12.62 -4.51 -3.96
C VAL A 250 13.19 -3.24 -3.29
N PHE A 251 13.54 -3.27 -2.01
CA PHE A 251 14.17 -2.13 -1.33
C PHE A 251 15.52 -1.75 -1.97
N LYS A 252 16.37 -2.73 -2.26
CA LYS A 252 17.63 -2.53 -2.98
C LYS A 252 17.40 -1.96 -4.38
N TRP A 253 16.36 -2.45 -5.09
CA TRP A 253 15.96 -1.90 -6.37
C TRP A 253 15.55 -0.42 -6.27
N ILE A 254 14.76 -0.03 -5.27
CA ILE A 254 14.38 1.38 -5.05
C ILE A 254 15.63 2.24 -4.74
N LYS A 255 16.56 1.74 -3.92
CA LYS A 255 17.83 2.43 -3.66
C LYS A 255 18.62 2.64 -4.95
N LYS A 256 18.73 1.62 -5.81
CA LYS A 256 19.39 1.69 -7.12
C LYS A 256 18.70 2.70 -8.06
N MET A 257 17.38 2.87 -7.98
CA MET A 257 16.62 3.89 -8.71
C MET A 257 16.88 5.33 -8.22
N GLY A 258 17.64 5.52 -7.15
CA GLY A 258 17.95 6.82 -6.56
C GLY A 258 17.14 7.14 -5.29
N GLY A 259 16.51 6.14 -4.68
CA GLY A 259 15.73 6.27 -3.45
C GLY A 259 14.33 6.86 -3.67
N LEU A 260 13.69 7.28 -2.56
CA LEU A 260 12.26 7.66 -2.60
C LEU A 260 12.01 8.99 -3.35
N SER A 261 12.95 9.93 -3.34
CA SER A 261 12.79 11.18 -4.10
C SER A 261 12.76 10.94 -5.61
N ALA A 262 13.69 10.12 -6.12
CA ALA A 262 13.71 9.74 -7.52
C ALA A 262 12.49 8.86 -7.89
N MET A 263 12.06 7.99 -6.97
CA MET A 263 10.85 7.18 -7.16
C MET A 263 9.59 8.05 -7.25
N LYS A 264 9.49 9.09 -6.43
CA LYS A 264 8.40 10.08 -6.52
C LYS A 264 8.35 10.74 -7.88
N GLU A 265 9.47 11.28 -8.36
CA GLU A 265 9.57 11.91 -9.69
C GLU A 265 9.19 10.92 -10.81
N HIS A 266 9.64 9.67 -10.70
CA HIS A 266 9.26 8.60 -11.64
C HIS A 266 7.76 8.35 -11.65
N ASN A 267 7.13 8.29 -10.47
CA ASN A 267 5.70 8.06 -10.32
C ASN A 267 4.88 9.26 -10.80
N GLU A 268 5.33 10.49 -10.53
CA GLU A 268 4.68 11.72 -11.01
C GLU A 268 4.65 11.76 -12.53
N LYS A 269 5.80 11.58 -13.20
CA LYS A 269 5.89 11.51 -14.68
C LYS A 269 4.96 10.45 -15.27
N LYS A 270 4.93 9.28 -14.67
CA LYS A 270 4.10 8.17 -15.09
C LYS A 270 2.61 8.45 -14.94
N ALA A 271 2.21 9.04 -13.81
CA ALA A 271 0.82 9.41 -13.56
C ALA A 271 0.35 10.56 -14.44
N GLU A 272 1.21 11.56 -14.70
CA GLU A 272 0.95 12.69 -15.56
C GLU A 272 0.55 12.23 -16.98
N ILE A 273 1.28 11.30 -17.58
CA ILE A 273 0.97 10.74 -18.91
C ILE A 273 -0.49 10.26 -19.01
N LEU A 274 -0.96 9.56 -18.00
CA LEU A 274 -2.32 9.01 -17.99
C LEU A 274 -3.36 10.08 -17.63
N TYR A 275 -3.09 10.93 -16.64
CA TYR A 275 -4.04 11.95 -16.21
C TYR A 275 -4.21 13.05 -17.27
N ASP A 276 -3.16 13.48 -17.95
CA ASP A 276 -3.25 14.46 -19.03
C ASP A 276 -4.16 13.95 -20.15
N PHE A 277 -3.98 12.69 -20.54
CA PHE A 277 -4.87 12.07 -21.51
C PHE A 277 -6.33 12.03 -21.01
N LEU A 278 -6.57 11.62 -19.77
CA LEU A 278 -7.93 11.55 -19.21
C LEU A 278 -8.60 12.93 -19.11
N ASP A 279 -7.83 13.98 -18.87
CA ASP A 279 -8.33 15.36 -18.82
C ASP A 279 -8.73 15.91 -20.19
N GLU A 280 -8.04 15.48 -21.25
CA GLU A 280 -8.30 15.90 -22.63
C GLU A 280 -9.31 15.00 -23.36
N SER A 281 -9.39 13.71 -23.02
CA SER A 281 -10.24 12.73 -23.69
C SER A 281 -11.72 13.12 -23.66
N LYS A 282 -12.41 12.91 -24.78
CA LYS A 282 -13.87 13.09 -24.87
C LYS A 282 -14.63 11.87 -24.36
N MET A 283 -14.00 10.70 -24.41
CA MET A 283 -14.59 9.42 -24.06
C MET A 283 -14.25 9.01 -22.62
N PHE A 284 -12.95 9.02 -22.25
CA PHE A 284 -12.50 8.56 -20.95
C PHE A 284 -12.45 9.69 -19.93
N LYS A 285 -12.98 9.46 -18.73
CA LYS A 285 -13.01 10.44 -17.64
C LYS A 285 -12.47 9.85 -16.35
N GLY A 286 -11.52 10.55 -15.71
CA GLY A 286 -11.10 10.25 -14.36
C GLY A 286 -12.25 10.49 -13.36
N THR A 287 -12.31 9.68 -12.30
CA THR A 287 -13.40 9.75 -11.30
C THR A 287 -13.04 10.56 -10.06
N VAL A 288 -11.81 11.08 -9.97
CA VAL A 288 -11.25 11.75 -8.79
C VAL A 288 -11.04 13.23 -9.08
N VAL A 289 -11.30 14.11 -8.10
CA VAL A 289 -10.94 15.53 -8.18
C VAL A 289 -9.42 15.68 -8.33
N LYS A 290 -8.98 16.68 -9.09
CA LYS A 290 -7.57 16.79 -9.50
C LYS A 290 -6.60 16.85 -8.32
N GLU A 291 -6.97 17.56 -7.28
CA GLU A 291 -6.16 17.84 -6.10
C GLU A 291 -5.83 16.56 -5.32
N ASP A 292 -6.75 15.58 -5.34
CA ASP A 292 -6.68 14.37 -4.52
C ASP A 292 -6.26 13.11 -5.29
N ARG A 293 -5.87 13.24 -6.55
CA ARG A 293 -5.49 12.13 -7.42
C ARG A 293 -4.30 11.32 -6.88
N SER A 294 -4.47 10.01 -6.85
CA SER A 294 -3.41 9.05 -6.52
C SER A 294 -2.40 8.93 -7.66
N LEU A 295 -1.11 8.82 -7.32
CA LEU A 295 -0.06 8.44 -8.29
C LEU A 295 0.01 6.93 -8.52
N MET A 296 -0.73 6.12 -7.72
CA MET A 296 -0.64 4.66 -7.74
C MET A 296 -1.83 3.98 -8.39
N ASN A 297 -3.04 4.53 -8.21
CA ASN A 297 -4.29 3.92 -8.67
C ASN A 297 -5.14 4.96 -9.38
N VAL A 298 -5.35 4.75 -10.67
CA VAL A 298 -6.08 5.68 -11.54
C VAL A 298 -7.37 5.04 -12.02
N PRO A 299 -8.51 5.30 -11.36
CA PRO A 299 -9.82 4.86 -11.85
C PRO A 299 -10.36 5.81 -12.91
N PHE A 300 -10.99 5.24 -13.93
CA PHE A 300 -11.62 6.00 -15.02
C PHE A 300 -12.79 5.23 -15.64
N VAL A 301 -13.68 5.95 -16.30
CA VAL A 301 -14.90 5.43 -16.93
C VAL A 301 -15.09 6.03 -18.31
N THR A 302 -15.88 5.37 -19.16
CA THR A 302 -16.40 5.99 -20.40
C THR A 302 -17.79 6.62 -20.17
N GLY A 303 -18.47 6.27 -19.12
CA GLY A 303 -19.88 6.62 -18.88
C GLY A 303 -20.88 5.64 -19.47
N ASP A 304 -20.42 4.70 -20.29
CA ASP A 304 -21.19 3.61 -20.88
C ASP A 304 -20.61 2.26 -20.45
N LYS A 305 -21.41 1.44 -19.77
CA LYS A 305 -20.98 0.14 -19.22
C LYS A 305 -20.62 -0.89 -20.29
N GLU A 306 -21.27 -0.84 -21.46
CA GLU A 306 -20.98 -1.76 -22.58
C GLU A 306 -19.64 -1.37 -23.21
N LEU A 307 -19.39 -0.08 -23.34
CA LEU A 307 -18.13 0.46 -23.85
C LEU A 307 -16.96 0.18 -22.85
N ASP A 308 -17.20 0.35 -21.54
CA ASP A 308 -16.23 -0.04 -20.50
C ASP A 308 -15.85 -1.54 -20.62
N ALA A 309 -16.85 -2.43 -20.78
CA ALA A 309 -16.62 -3.87 -20.91
C ALA A 309 -15.90 -4.21 -22.22
N LYS A 310 -16.24 -3.55 -23.32
CA LYS A 310 -15.55 -3.69 -24.62
C LYS A 310 -14.09 -3.29 -24.50
N PHE A 311 -13.81 -2.12 -23.91
CA PHE A 311 -12.46 -1.62 -23.70
C PHE A 311 -11.61 -2.63 -22.89
N VAL A 312 -12.12 -3.12 -21.77
CA VAL A 312 -11.40 -4.09 -20.91
C VAL A 312 -11.05 -5.35 -21.70
N LYS A 313 -11.98 -5.89 -22.49
CA LYS A 313 -11.76 -7.09 -23.32
C LYS A 313 -10.70 -6.88 -24.39
N GLU A 314 -10.76 -5.76 -25.10
CA GLU A 314 -9.81 -5.45 -26.16
C GLU A 314 -8.42 -5.11 -25.62
N ALA A 315 -8.35 -4.41 -24.48
CA ALA A 315 -7.11 -4.12 -23.78
C ALA A 315 -6.42 -5.40 -23.31
N GLU A 316 -7.17 -6.35 -22.74
CA GLU A 316 -6.63 -7.65 -22.33
C GLU A 316 -6.05 -8.42 -23.51
N ALA A 317 -6.74 -8.44 -24.65
CA ALA A 317 -6.26 -9.06 -25.89
C ALA A 317 -5.00 -8.37 -26.44
N ALA A 318 -4.83 -7.07 -26.18
CA ALA A 318 -3.65 -6.29 -26.54
C ALA A 318 -2.49 -6.39 -25.53
N GLY A 319 -2.65 -7.17 -24.45
CA GLY A 319 -1.61 -7.39 -23.43
C GLY A 319 -1.64 -6.40 -22.25
N PHE A 320 -2.71 -5.62 -22.09
CA PHE A 320 -2.97 -4.76 -20.91
C PHE A 320 -3.95 -5.47 -19.99
N VAL A 321 -3.45 -6.20 -19.00
CA VAL A 321 -4.30 -7.07 -18.17
C VAL A 321 -4.72 -6.39 -16.86
N ASN A 322 -5.85 -6.83 -16.30
CA ASN A 322 -6.39 -6.42 -15.00
C ASN A 322 -6.82 -4.95 -14.91
N LEU A 323 -7.25 -4.35 -16.02
CA LEU A 323 -7.77 -2.98 -16.07
C LEU A 323 -9.21 -2.83 -15.57
N LYS A 324 -9.98 -3.93 -15.41
CA LYS A 324 -11.36 -3.87 -14.92
C LYS A 324 -11.42 -3.18 -13.56
N GLY A 325 -12.27 -2.15 -13.45
CA GLY A 325 -12.49 -1.40 -12.22
C GLY A 325 -13.17 -2.23 -11.12
N HIS A 326 -13.10 -1.74 -9.88
CA HIS A 326 -13.78 -2.38 -8.76
C HIS A 326 -15.30 -2.23 -8.91
N ARG A 327 -16.06 -3.26 -8.51
CA ARG A 327 -17.55 -3.31 -8.66
C ARG A 327 -18.29 -2.11 -8.07
N THR A 328 -17.72 -1.40 -7.09
CA THR A 328 -18.34 -0.23 -6.44
C THR A 328 -18.15 1.08 -7.22
N VAL A 329 -17.12 1.15 -8.10
CA VAL A 329 -16.85 2.30 -8.96
C VAL A 329 -17.30 2.03 -10.39
N GLY A 330 -17.13 0.79 -10.84
CA GLY A 330 -17.31 0.40 -12.23
C GLY A 330 -16.11 0.77 -13.09
N GLY A 331 -16.31 0.84 -14.39
CA GLY A 331 -15.32 1.26 -15.34
C GLY A 331 -14.01 0.49 -15.31
N MET A 332 -12.92 1.21 -15.39
CA MET A 332 -11.56 0.72 -15.41
C MET A 332 -10.74 1.30 -14.26
N ARG A 333 -9.62 0.64 -13.94
CA ARG A 333 -8.60 1.15 -13.03
C ARG A 333 -7.22 0.69 -13.48
N ALA A 334 -6.35 1.63 -13.80
CA ALA A 334 -4.94 1.38 -14.00
C ALA A 334 -4.19 1.54 -12.67
N SER A 335 -3.68 0.43 -12.12
CA SER A 335 -2.77 0.48 -10.98
C SER A 335 -1.34 0.50 -11.49
N ILE A 336 -0.70 1.67 -11.38
CA ILE A 336 0.57 2.00 -12.03
C ILE A 336 1.75 2.03 -11.04
N TYR A 337 1.67 1.31 -9.98
CA TYR A 337 2.65 1.20 -8.90
C TYR A 337 4.12 1.42 -9.32
N ASN A 338 5.03 1.50 -8.36
CA ASN A 338 6.45 1.77 -8.60
C ASN A 338 7.04 0.95 -9.75
N ALA A 339 6.74 -0.34 -9.81
CA ALA A 339 7.32 -1.29 -10.77
C ALA A 339 6.69 -1.28 -12.16
N MET A 340 5.59 -0.57 -12.38
CA MET A 340 5.03 -0.38 -13.73
C MET A 340 5.97 0.52 -14.53
N PRO A 341 6.54 0.06 -15.65
CA PRO A 341 7.40 0.90 -16.47
C PRO A 341 6.61 2.05 -17.14
N ILE A 342 7.24 3.20 -17.33
CA ILE A 342 6.63 4.36 -18.02
C ILE A 342 6.09 3.94 -19.40
N GLU A 343 6.87 3.17 -20.14
CA GLU A 343 6.46 2.62 -21.44
C GLU A 343 5.11 1.88 -21.38
N GLY A 344 4.82 1.17 -20.28
CA GLY A 344 3.55 0.47 -20.11
C GLY A 344 2.36 1.43 -20.04
N VAL A 345 2.55 2.59 -19.41
CA VAL A 345 1.52 3.64 -19.33
C VAL A 345 1.40 4.39 -20.65
N GLU A 346 2.51 4.70 -21.32
CA GLU A 346 2.53 5.31 -22.66
C GLU A 346 1.75 4.45 -23.67
N LYS A 347 2.06 3.16 -23.72
CA LYS A 347 1.35 2.21 -24.61
C LYS A 347 -0.13 2.07 -24.27
N LEU A 348 -0.48 2.10 -22.98
CA LEU A 348 -1.89 2.12 -22.58
C LEU A 348 -2.59 3.37 -23.12
N VAL A 349 -2.00 4.54 -22.97
CA VAL A 349 -2.56 5.80 -23.48
C VAL A 349 -2.68 5.77 -25.01
N GLU A 350 -1.69 5.25 -25.73
CA GLU A 350 -1.76 5.05 -27.20
C GLU A 350 -2.93 4.13 -27.58
N PHE A 351 -3.12 3.03 -26.84
CA PHE A 351 -4.24 2.12 -27.02
C PHE A 351 -5.57 2.82 -26.74
N MET A 352 -5.68 3.61 -25.67
CA MET A 352 -6.88 4.37 -25.31
C MET A 352 -7.23 5.39 -26.42
N LYS A 353 -6.25 6.14 -26.95
CA LYS A 353 -6.44 7.08 -28.07
C LYS A 353 -6.96 6.38 -29.32
N LYS A 354 -6.43 5.21 -29.64
CA LYS A 354 -6.88 4.39 -30.77
C LYS A 354 -8.32 3.94 -30.54
N PHE A 355 -8.62 3.38 -29.37
CA PHE A 355 -9.95 2.91 -29.01
C PHE A 355 -10.99 4.04 -29.06
N GLU A 356 -10.68 5.23 -28.54
CA GLU A 356 -11.54 6.41 -28.60
C GLU A 356 -11.86 6.77 -30.06
N LYS A 357 -10.86 6.80 -30.93
CA LYS A 357 -11.05 7.12 -32.36
C LYS A 357 -11.92 6.08 -33.08
N GLU A 358 -11.83 4.82 -32.73
CA GLU A 358 -12.57 3.72 -33.36
C GLU A 358 -14.01 3.58 -32.86
N ASN A 359 -14.33 4.19 -31.70
CA ASN A 359 -15.64 4.07 -31.03
C ASN A 359 -16.32 5.41 -30.74
N ALA A 360 -15.82 6.52 -31.34
CA ALA A 360 -16.40 7.87 -31.22
C ALA A 360 -17.65 8.05 -32.06
#